data_26c54674a32a65e187169782a3d1d772
#
_entry.id   26c54674a32a65e187169782a3d1d772
#
_cell.length_a   1.000
_cell.length_b   1.000
_cell.length_c   1.000
_cell.angle_alpha   90.00
_cell.angle_beta   90.00
_cell.angle_gamma   90.00
#
_symmetry.space_group_name_H-M   'P 1'
#
loop_
_entity.id
_entity.type
_entity.pdbx_description
1 polymer ?
#
loop_
_entity_poly.entity_id
_entity_poly.type
_entity_poly.pdbx_seq_one_letter_code
_entity_poly.pdbx_strand_id
1 'polypeptide(L)'
;MTAIDALRERGGKLAAKIGASEPNADLVWGLVLGTVVRVLGQANFLSLFYGYGAQGGNPLMKISPGTYIIMIVFCRAWSRKSPPGMETFKLAATLVMTIVVGGVAWALVTGQAVAVGYLVDSYAVAAAGLFILGKVGPEGRTKVYAGLIWALLFNALLLFPEFILKRRFIPAPLEGARGIFRPAALLNHPLMSGLMYATAAPLVMRWRKPFIVKAGVALLFVLCVFFSGARVSTVLAGAAFVPAALIALGQEKPKSSLGQTWLVSQSMLIAALIPIVVIVAFASGALDRIGGGLYDKSAATRVWQFGMIQYLSPHQLIFGIGNTTAADWSVRLFQTPSVESAFVLGVFMYGMPFTIFYLGMVVVIVALMALKGDTLVKLSAVIFLTAAMSNNTLGAKNPAVFYFLMFAGSTMVQSVRRLPKLRMPWMEPQRPPNLMTAQHSRVLGSHTAPDGGPPPSSI
;
A
#
# COMPACT_ATOMS: atom_id res chain seq x y z
N MET A 1 33.34 -20.43 -31.67
CA MET A 1 32.91 -19.24 -30.92
C MET A 1 33.90 -19.06 -29.78
N THR A 2 34.76 -18.08 -29.82
CA THR A 2 35.78 -17.88 -28.82
C THR A 2 35.21 -17.27 -27.54
N ALA A 3 35.86 -17.47 -26.39
CA ALA A 3 35.43 -16.85 -25.12
C ALA A 3 35.29 -15.32 -25.23
N ILE A 4 36.04 -14.70 -26.11
CA ILE A 4 36.00 -13.27 -26.43
C ILE A 4 34.71 -12.89 -27.13
N ASP A 5 34.16 -13.72 -28.05
CA ASP A 5 32.92 -13.47 -28.74
C ASP A 5 31.73 -13.56 -27.77
N ALA A 6 31.76 -14.51 -26.83
CA ALA A 6 30.75 -14.66 -25.78
C ALA A 6 30.75 -13.48 -24.79
N LEU A 7 31.93 -12.93 -24.46
CA LEU A 7 32.07 -11.73 -23.63
C LEU A 7 31.59 -10.47 -24.37
N ARG A 8 31.85 -10.36 -25.67
CA ARG A 8 31.40 -9.25 -26.51
C ARG A 8 29.86 -9.27 -26.69
N GLU A 9 29.30 -10.42 -26.89
CA GLU A 9 27.84 -10.60 -26.95
C GLU A 9 27.14 -10.30 -25.61
N ARG A 10 27.71 -10.76 -24.49
CA ARG A 10 27.23 -10.40 -23.14
C ARG A 10 27.38 -8.90 -22.84
N GLY A 11 28.50 -8.31 -23.24
CA GLY A 11 28.74 -6.87 -23.11
C GLY A 11 27.76 -6.06 -23.97
N GLY A 12 27.50 -6.47 -25.21
CA GLY A 12 26.51 -5.85 -26.09
C GLY A 12 25.08 -5.98 -25.56
N LYS A 13 24.69 -7.15 -25.02
CA LYS A 13 23.38 -7.34 -24.37
C LYS A 13 23.24 -6.53 -23.09
N LEU A 14 24.30 -6.36 -22.31
CA LEU A 14 24.34 -5.54 -21.11
C LEU A 14 24.25 -4.05 -21.47
N ALA A 15 25.01 -3.61 -22.48
CA ALA A 15 24.97 -2.22 -22.98
C ALA A 15 23.62 -1.88 -23.61
N ALA A 16 23.00 -2.80 -24.36
CA ALA A 16 21.66 -2.65 -24.89
C ALA A 16 20.59 -2.63 -23.76
N LYS A 17 20.82 -3.37 -22.68
CA LYS A 17 19.92 -3.38 -21.51
C LYS A 17 20.10 -2.11 -20.66
N ILE A 18 21.28 -1.52 -20.61
CA ILE A 18 21.58 -0.25 -19.95
C ILE A 18 21.12 0.93 -20.82
N GLY A 19 21.24 0.83 -22.16
CA GLY A 19 20.81 1.85 -23.11
C GLY A 19 19.31 1.87 -23.39
N ALA A 20 18.60 0.76 -23.15
CA ALA A 20 17.15 0.72 -23.09
C ALA A 20 16.69 1.30 -21.76
N SER A 21 16.87 2.62 -21.55
CA SER A 21 16.29 3.32 -20.40
C SER A 21 14.80 3.00 -20.38
N GLU A 22 14.36 2.41 -19.28
CA GLU A 22 12.93 2.09 -19.05
C GLU A 22 12.12 3.36 -19.38
N PRO A 23 11.16 3.30 -20.31
CA PRO A 23 10.39 4.49 -20.66
C PRO A 23 9.75 5.02 -19.37
N ASN A 24 10.04 6.27 -19.02
CA ASN A 24 9.63 6.93 -17.78
C ASN A 24 10.45 6.56 -16.51
N ALA A 25 11.72 6.19 -16.62
CA ALA A 25 12.60 5.92 -15.47
C ALA A 25 12.68 7.12 -14.51
N ASP A 26 12.64 8.34 -15.01
CA ASP A 26 12.57 9.58 -14.23
C ASP A 26 11.32 9.64 -13.33
N LEU A 27 10.16 9.25 -13.88
CA LEU A 27 8.91 9.19 -13.10
C LEU A 27 8.97 8.10 -12.03
N VAL A 28 9.59 6.94 -12.35
CA VAL A 28 9.72 5.82 -11.41
C VAL A 28 10.58 6.23 -10.22
N TRP A 29 11.79 6.71 -10.46
CA TRP A 29 12.72 7.06 -9.37
C TRP A 29 12.25 8.29 -8.58
N GLY A 30 11.66 9.27 -9.25
CA GLY A 30 11.05 10.41 -8.58
C GLY A 30 9.88 9.98 -7.68
N LEU A 31 9.02 9.06 -8.14
CA LEU A 31 7.93 8.51 -7.33
C LEU A 31 8.46 7.66 -6.17
N VAL A 32 9.48 6.82 -6.39
CA VAL A 32 10.14 6.04 -5.32
C VAL A 32 10.69 6.97 -4.25
N LEU A 33 11.50 7.96 -4.64
CA LEU A 33 12.10 8.92 -3.71
C LEU A 33 11.03 9.70 -2.96
N GLY A 34 10.06 10.28 -3.68
CA GLY A 34 8.97 11.04 -3.07
C GLY A 34 8.15 10.20 -2.09
N THR A 35 7.89 8.93 -2.44
CA THR A 35 7.15 7.99 -1.58
C THR A 35 7.94 7.65 -0.32
N VAL A 36 9.22 7.31 -0.43
CA VAL A 36 10.08 7.00 0.72
C VAL A 36 10.19 8.21 1.65
N VAL A 37 10.48 9.39 1.09
CA VAL A 37 10.57 10.65 1.87
C VAL A 37 9.24 10.99 2.52
N ARG A 38 8.10 10.76 1.82
CA ARG A 38 6.76 11.05 2.37
C ARG A 38 6.37 10.09 3.49
N VAL A 39 6.77 8.81 3.40
CA VAL A 39 6.48 7.79 4.41
C VAL A 39 7.34 8.00 5.66
N LEU A 40 8.63 8.23 5.50
CA LEU A 40 9.56 8.40 6.63
C LEU A 40 9.57 9.83 7.19
N GLY A 41 9.36 10.84 6.35
CA GLY A 41 9.31 12.25 6.74
C GLY A 41 7.98 12.64 7.37
N GLN A 42 7.73 12.17 8.60
CA GLN A 42 6.53 12.49 9.36
C GLN A 42 6.68 13.75 10.23
N ALA A 43 5.57 14.22 10.82
CA ALA A 43 5.50 15.51 11.49
C ALA A 43 6.55 15.69 12.58
N ASN A 44 6.77 14.73 13.47
CA ASN A 44 7.77 14.88 14.54
C ASN A 44 9.18 14.97 13.99
N PHE A 45 9.52 14.16 12.97
CA PHE A 45 10.83 14.20 12.31
C PHE A 45 11.05 15.53 11.59
N LEU A 46 10.06 15.98 10.80
CA LEU A 46 10.17 17.24 10.06
C LEU A 46 10.21 18.46 10.99
N SER A 47 9.55 18.39 12.15
CA SER A 47 9.55 19.47 13.14
C SER A 47 10.91 19.70 13.80
N LEU A 48 11.87 18.77 13.68
CA LEU A 48 13.26 18.97 14.09
C LEU A 48 14.00 19.98 13.19
N PHE A 49 13.58 20.14 11.96
CA PHE A 49 14.26 20.96 10.95
C PHE A 49 13.50 22.26 10.66
N TYR A 50 12.17 22.24 10.73
CA TYR A 50 11.32 23.41 10.48
C TYR A 50 9.92 23.24 11.08
N GLY A 51 9.17 24.32 11.20
CA GLY A 51 7.88 24.35 11.89
C GLY A 51 6.73 23.61 11.20
N TYR A 52 6.95 22.39 10.70
CA TYR A 52 5.94 21.57 9.98
C TYR A 52 4.68 21.34 10.81
N GLY A 53 4.82 21.03 12.10
CA GLY A 53 3.71 20.77 13.03
C GLY A 53 3.21 22.00 13.78
N ALA A 54 3.89 23.16 13.68
CA ALA A 54 3.54 24.35 14.44
C ALA A 54 2.20 24.96 13.98
N GLN A 55 1.47 25.59 14.89
CA GLN A 55 0.29 26.39 14.55
C GLN A 55 0.76 27.74 13.97
N GLY A 56 0.11 28.22 12.90
CA GLY A 56 0.49 29.46 12.21
C GLY A 56 1.76 29.30 11.34
N GLY A 57 2.30 30.41 10.83
CA GLY A 57 3.49 30.45 9.97
C GLY A 57 3.22 30.21 8.49
N ASN A 58 4.29 30.09 7.69
CA ASN A 58 4.21 29.97 6.24
C ASN A 58 3.53 28.63 5.81
N PRO A 59 2.42 28.69 5.04
CA PRO A 59 1.70 27.48 4.57
C PRO A 59 2.58 26.49 3.79
N LEU A 60 3.58 26.96 3.05
CA LEU A 60 4.50 26.12 2.29
C LEU A 60 5.36 25.24 3.20
N MET A 61 5.71 25.74 4.39
CA MET A 61 6.44 24.94 5.40
C MET A 61 5.56 23.88 6.09
N LYS A 62 4.27 23.85 5.78
CA LYS A 62 3.32 22.85 6.29
C LYS A 62 3.16 21.66 5.36
N ILE A 63 3.87 21.62 4.25
CA ILE A 63 3.81 20.53 3.25
C ILE A 63 5.10 19.71 3.37
N SER A 64 4.97 18.38 3.37
CA SER A 64 6.12 17.47 3.43
C SER A 64 7.01 17.58 2.19
N PRO A 65 8.36 17.51 2.32
CA PRO A 65 9.26 17.45 1.18
C PRO A 65 8.92 16.34 0.19
N GLY A 66 8.49 15.18 0.69
CA GLY A 66 8.04 14.09 -0.16
C GLY A 66 6.82 14.44 -1.02
N THR A 67 5.92 15.28 -0.50
CA THR A 67 4.78 15.81 -1.26
C THR A 67 5.26 16.72 -2.40
N TYR A 68 6.22 17.61 -2.15
CA TYR A 68 6.79 18.47 -3.21
C TYR A 68 7.43 17.64 -4.32
N ILE A 69 8.24 16.62 -3.96
CA ILE A 69 8.86 15.73 -4.94
C ILE A 69 7.78 15.07 -5.81
N ILE A 70 6.73 14.51 -5.20
CA ILE A 70 5.65 13.84 -5.93
C ILE A 70 4.90 14.82 -6.82
N MET A 71 4.64 16.05 -6.39
CA MET A 71 3.98 17.07 -7.21
C MET A 71 4.82 17.50 -8.40
N ILE A 72 6.14 17.64 -8.25
CA ILE A 72 7.06 17.90 -9.37
C ILE A 72 7.02 16.75 -10.39
N VAL A 73 7.07 15.51 -9.89
CA VAL A 73 6.97 14.31 -10.76
C VAL A 73 5.60 14.23 -11.43
N PHE A 74 4.53 14.62 -10.74
CA PHE A 74 3.18 14.69 -11.29
C PHE A 74 3.10 15.69 -12.47
N CYS A 75 3.65 16.89 -12.32
CA CYS A 75 3.73 17.86 -13.41
C CYS A 75 4.45 17.28 -14.64
N ARG A 76 5.55 16.56 -14.44
CA ARG A 76 6.26 15.86 -15.54
C ARG A 76 5.43 14.71 -16.13
N ALA A 77 4.67 14.00 -15.31
CA ALA A 77 3.84 12.88 -15.74
C ALA A 77 2.62 13.33 -16.57
N TRP A 78 2.19 14.59 -16.41
CA TRP A 78 0.98 15.11 -17.06
C TRP A 78 1.02 14.96 -18.58
N SER A 79 2.14 15.29 -19.22
CA SER A 79 2.33 15.21 -20.67
C SER A 79 2.60 13.78 -21.18
N ARG A 80 2.86 12.80 -20.29
CA ARG A 80 3.18 11.43 -20.70
C ARG A 80 1.92 10.62 -20.99
N LYS A 81 2.00 9.76 -22.01
CA LYS A 81 0.90 8.81 -22.32
C LYS A 81 0.79 7.74 -21.24
N SER A 82 -0.44 7.35 -20.90
CA SER A 82 -0.68 6.21 -20.01
C SER A 82 -0.63 4.91 -20.80
N PRO A 83 -0.03 3.85 -20.28
CA PRO A 83 -0.19 2.51 -20.83
C PRO A 83 -1.68 2.09 -20.85
N PRO A 84 -2.10 1.18 -21.75
CA PRO A 84 -3.46 0.68 -21.74
C PRO A 84 -3.80 -0.07 -20.45
N GLY A 85 -5.07 -0.04 -20.05
CA GLY A 85 -5.55 -0.73 -18.84
C GLY A 85 -5.31 0.02 -17.53
N MET A 86 -4.97 1.32 -17.57
CA MET A 86 -4.72 2.16 -16.38
C MET A 86 -5.96 2.94 -15.89
N GLU A 87 -7.14 2.60 -16.37
CA GLU A 87 -8.37 3.35 -16.06
C GLU A 87 -8.70 3.35 -14.55
N THR A 88 -8.40 2.26 -13.86
CA THR A 88 -8.61 2.18 -12.40
C THR A 88 -7.79 3.23 -11.64
N PHE A 89 -6.54 3.46 -12.06
CA PHE A 89 -5.68 4.48 -11.44
C PHE A 89 -6.20 5.89 -11.72
N LYS A 90 -6.66 6.16 -12.94
CA LYS A 90 -7.26 7.45 -13.30
C LYS A 90 -8.52 7.69 -12.47
N LEU A 91 -9.42 6.70 -12.42
CA LEU A 91 -10.65 6.81 -11.65
C LEU A 91 -10.36 7.04 -10.16
N ALA A 92 -9.47 6.23 -9.56
CA ALA A 92 -9.10 6.41 -8.16
C ALA A 92 -8.46 7.78 -7.90
N ALA A 93 -7.56 8.24 -8.77
CA ALA A 93 -6.96 9.58 -8.66
C ALA A 93 -8.01 10.69 -8.77
N THR A 94 -8.98 10.55 -9.69
CA THR A 94 -10.09 11.52 -9.83
C THR A 94 -10.95 11.55 -8.57
N LEU A 95 -11.32 10.39 -8.02
CA LEU A 95 -12.11 10.33 -6.80
C LEU A 95 -11.39 10.96 -5.60
N VAL A 96 -10.07 10.70 -5.45
CA VAL A 96 -9.27 11.36 -4.41
C VAL A 96 -9.21 12.88 -4.65
N MET A 97 -9.06 13.32 -5.91
CA MET A 97 -9.04 14.75 -6.24
C MET A 97 -10.38 15.41 -5.96
N THR A 98 -11.51 14.69 -6.13
CA THR A 98 -12.83 15.21 -5.77
C THR A 98 -12.93 15.51 -4.27
N ILE A 99 -12.32 14.69 -3.40
CA ILE A 99 -12.22 15.00 -1.96
C ILE A 99 -11.44 16.30 -1.75
N VAL A 100 -10.32 16.47 -2.46
CA VAL A 100 -9.48 17.67 -2.31
C VAL A 100 -10.23 18.92 -2.75
N VAL A 101 -10.79 18.91 -3.96
CA VAL A 101 -11.52 20.07 -4.53
C VAL A 101 -12.74 20.39 -3.68
N GLY A 102 -13.55 19.39 -3.32
CA GLY A 102 -14.72 19.57 -2.46
C GLY A 102 -14.32 20.11 -1.07
N GLY A 103 -13.24 19.57 -0.49
CA GLY A 103 -12.76 19.99 0.82
C GLY A 103 -12.16 21.41 0.80
N VAL A 104 -11.43 21.77 -0.25
CA VAL A 104 -10.93 23.15 -0.41
C VAL A 104 -12.10 24.14 -0.58
N ALA A 105 -13.07 23.82 -1.44
CA ALA A 105 -14.25 24.64 -1.62
C ALA A 105 -15.03 24.79 -0.30
N TRP A 106 -15.22 23.70 0.43
CA TRP A 106 -15.87 23.72 1.74
C TRP A 106 -15.10 24.55 2.79
N ALA A 107 -13.78 24.37 2.84
CA ALA A 107 -12.91 25.13 3.75
C ALA A 107 -12.95 26.65 3.46
N LEU A 108 -13.06 27.04 2.19
CA LEU A 108 -13.22 28.46 1.81
C LEU A 108 -14.58 29.01 2.24
N VAL A 109 -15.67 28.25 2.05
CA VAL A 109 -17.02 28.65 2.47
C VAL A 109 -17.13 28.78 3.99
N THR A 110 -16.46 27.89 4.74
CA THR A 110 -16.51 27.85 6.20
C THR A 110 -15.44 28.70 6.89
N GLY A 111 -14.55 29.36 6.13
CA GLY A 111 -13.44 30.14 6.68
C GLY A 111 -12.32 29.32 7.33
N GLN A 112 -12.29 27.98 7.12
CA GLN A 112 -11.36 27.07 7.75
C GLN A 112 -10.10 26.81 6.90
N ALA A 113 -9.37 27.86 6.54
CA ALA A 113 -8.19 27.79 5.67
C ALA A 113 -7.10 26.79 6.14
N VAL A 114 -6.99 26.53 7.44
CA VAL A 114 -6.04 25.55 8.01
C VAL A 114 -6.28 24.12 7.47
N ALA A 115 -7.53 23.79 7.15
CA ALA A 115 -7.91 22.48 6.61
C ALA A 115 -7.33 22.21 5.21
N VAL A 116 -7.05 23.25 4.43
CA VAL A 116 -6.50 23.13 3.06
C VAL A 116 -5.13 22.45 3.07
N GLY A 117 -4.24 22.83 3.99
CA GLY A 117 -2.91 22.22 4.10
C GLY A 117 -2.97 20.72 4.41
N TYR A 118 -3.93 20.30 5.22
CA TYR A 118 -4.20 18.89 5.49
C TYR A 118 -4.65 18.13 4.23
N LEU A 119 -5.61 18.69 3.47
CA LEU A 119 -6.13 18.05 2.26
C LEU A 119 -5.04 17.91 1.19
N VAL A 120 -4.20 18.93 1.01
CA VAL A 120 -3.10 18.88 0.05
C VAL A 120 -2.07 17.81 0.46
N ASP A 121 -1.61 17.82 1.69
CA ASP A 121 -0.53 16.95 2.14
C ASP A 121 -0.95 15.50 2.40
N SER A 122 -2.24 15.22 2.56
CA SER A 122 -2.75 13.85 2.77
C SER A 122 -3.43 13.27 1.53
N TYR A 123 -4.21 14.07 0.78
CA TYR A 123 -5.05 13.59 -0.31
C TYR A 123 -4.58 14.03 -1.70
N ALA A 124 -4.18 15.28 -1.92
CA ALA A 124 -3.69 15.69 -3.24
C ALA A 124 -2.44 14.91 -3.63
N VAL A 125 -1.54 14.65 -2.68
CA VAL A 125 -0.36 13.80 -2.92
C VAL A 125 -0.76 12.36 -3.25
N ALA A 126 -1.84 11.83 -2.67
CA ALA A 126 -2.33 10.49 -2.99
C ALA A 126 -2.91 10.43 -4.41
N ALA A 127 -3.66 11.44 -4.83
CA ALA A 127 -4.16 11.56 -6.20
C ALA A 127 -3.02 11.67 -7.21
N ALA A 128 -2.03 12.53 -6.94
CA ALA A 128 -0.84 12.69 -7.79
C ALA A 128 -0.05 11.39 -7.90
N GLY A 129 0.18 10.70 -6.78
CA GLY A 129 0.88 9.40 -6.75
C GLY A 129 0.16 8.33 -7.57
N LEU A 130 -1.17 8.19 -7.42
CA LEU A 130 -1.97 7.27 -8.24
C LEU A 130 -1.91 7.61 -9.73
N PHE A 131 -2.00 8.90 -10.07
CA PHE A 131 -1.88 9.35 -11.45
C PHE A 131 -0.52 8.95 -12.05
N ILE A 132 0.58 9.17 -11.30
CA ILE A 132 1.93 8.77 -11.74
C ILE A 132 2.02 7.24 -11.87
N LEU A 133 1.50 6.46 -10.91
CA LEU A 133 1.44 4.99 -11.01
C LEU A 133 0.71 4.52 -12.25
N GLY A 134 -0.32 5.26 -12.69
CA GLY A 134 -1.02 5.02 -13.94
C GLY A 134 -0.20 5.33 -15.21
N LYS A 135 0.95 6.00 -15.08
CA LYS A 135 1.89 6.28 -16.19
C LYS A 135 3.09 5.34 -16.21
N VAL A 136 3.31 4.66 -15.09
CA VAL A 136 4.47 3.80 -14.87
C VAL A 136 4.12 2.36 -15.23
N GLY A 137 5.03 1.68 -15.94
CA GLY A 137 4.89 0.27 -16.32
C GLY A 137 4.98 -0.69 -15.12
N PRO A 138 4.72 -2.00 -15.33
CA PRO A 138 4.72 -2.99 -14.25
C PRO A 138 6.05 -3.09 -13.50
N GLU A 139 7.18 -2.94 -14.19
CA GLU A 139 8.52 -2.98 -13.57
C GLU A 139 8.74 -1.77 -12.66
N GLY A 140 8.40 -0.57 -13.12
CA GLY A 140 8.51 0.62 -12.30
C GLY A 140 7.60 0.59 -11.07
N ARG A 141 6.37 0.05 -11.19
CA ARG A 141 5.50 -0.19 -10.04
C ARG A 141 6.12 -1.16 -9.04
N THR A 142 6.81 -2.20 -9.53
CA THR A 142 7.56 -3.12 -8.67
C THR A 142 8.68 -2.39 -7.89
N LYS A 143 9.34 -1.39 -8.49
CA LYS A 143 10.35 -0.55 -7.81
C LYS A 143 9.72 0.32 -6.72
N VAL A 144 8.56 0.95 -7.00
CA VAL A 144 7.81 1.73 -6.00
C VAL A 144 7.40 0.84 -4.83
N TYR A 145 6.86 -0.34 -5.11
CA TYR A 145 6.51 -1.34 -4.11
C TYR A 145 7.71 -1.77 -3.25
N ALA A 146 8.85 -2.05 -3.88
CA ALA A 146 10.07 -2.39 -3.16
C ALA A 146 10.56 -1.23 -2.29
N GLY A 147 10.49 0.01 -2.79
CA GLY A 147 10.82 1.21 -2.03
C GLY A 147 10.00 1.36 -0.75
N LEU A 148 8.69 1.08 -0.82
CA LEU A 148 7.81 1.07 0.36
C LEU A 148 8.21 0.00 1.39
N ILE A 149 8.51 -1.23 0.94
CA ILE A 149 8.98 -2.30 1.83
C ILE A 149 10.28 -1.88 2.51
N TRP A 150 11.26 -1.36 1.75
CA TRP A 150 12.53 -0.91 2.30
C TRP A 150 12.39 0.25 3.28
N ALA A 151 11.49 1.20 3.00
CA ALA A 151 11.18 2.29 3.93
C ALA A 151 10.64 1.76 5.27
N LEU A 152 9.71 0.79 5.22
CA LEU A 152 9.18 0.17 6.43
C LEU A 152 10.22 -0.69 7.15
N LEU A 153 11.06 -1.44 6.43
CA LEU A 153 12.16 -2.20 7.03
C LEU A 153 13.15 -1.28 7.75
N PHE A 154 13.51 -0.17 7.12
CA PHE A 154 14.36 0.84 7.74
C PHE A 154 13.72 1.41 9.02
N ASN A 155 12.43 1.75 8.98
CA ASN A 155 11.73 2.20 10.18
C ASN A 155 11.64 1.10 11.25
N ALA A 156 11.48 -0.17 10.87
CA ALA A 156 11.48 -1.30 11.79
C ALA A 156 12.81 -1.44 12.53
N LEU A 157 13.93 -1.28 11.81
CA LEU A 157 15.28 -1.29 12.41
C LEU A 157 15.46 -0.20 13.47
N LEU A 158 14.81 0.95 13.33
CA LEU A 158 14.82 2.01 14.35
C LEU A 158 13.82 1.76 15.49
N LEU A 159 12.70 1.10 15.19
CA LEU A 159 11.65 0.83 16.15
C LEU A 159 12.08 -0.18 17.24
N PHE A 160 12.89 -1.18 16.87
CA PHE A 160 13.40 -2.18 17.82
C PHE A 160 14.27 -1.57 18.92
N PRO A 161 15.32 -0.78 18.61
CA PRO A 161 16.10 -0.08 19.64
C PRO A 161 15.25 0.86 20.50
N GLU A 162 14.29 1.59 19.92
CA GLU A 162 13.36 2.41 20.73
C GLU A 162 12.61 1.55 21.75
N PHE A 163 12.11 0.37 21.31
CA PHE A 163 11.38 -0.54 22.18
C PHE A 163 12.24 -1.08 23.32
N ILE A 164 13.48 -1.50 23.02
CA ILE A 164 14.42 -2.05 24.00
C ILE A 164 14.86 -0.98 25.01
N LEU A 165 15.25 0.19 24.50
CA LEU A 165 15.76 1.31 25.31
C LEU A 165 14.64 2.07 26.03
N LYS A 166 13.37 1.78 25.73
CA LYS A 166 12.20 2.51 26.23
C LYS A 166 12.32 4.03 26.04
N ARG A 167 13.02 4.44 24.97
CA ARG A 167 13.30 5.85 24.66
C ARG A 167 13.07 6.10 23.18
N ARG A 168 12.37 7.19 22.86
CA ARG A 168 12.21 7.63 21.48
C ARG A 168 13.44 8.34 20.97
N PHE A 169 13.82 8.04 19.72
CA PHE A 169 14.84 8.79 18.99
C PHE A 169 14.31 10.16 18.54
N ILE A 170 13.03 10.22 18.21
CA ILE A 170 12.37 11.46 17.83
C ILE A 170 11.37 11.85 18.93
N PRO A 171 11.57 12.98 19.62
CA PRO A 171 10.68 13.41 20.69
C PRO A 171 9.24 13.58 20.18
N ALA A 172 8.28 13.10 20.97
CA ALA A 172 6.86 13.32 20.72
C ALA A 172 6.26 14.12 21.88
N PRO A 173 5.71 15.32 21.63
CA PRO A 173 5.35 16.27 22.69
C PRO A 173 4.32 15.77 23.71
N LEU A 174 3.55 14.74 23.42
CA LEU A 174 2.37 14.34 24.18
C LEU A 174 2.43 12.97 24.85
N GLU A 175 3.55 12.24 24.76
CA GLU A 175 3.57 10.83 25.22
C GLU A 175 4.05 10.60 26.66
N GLY A 176 4.70 11.58 27.31
CA GLY A 176 5.19 11.46 28.69
C GLY A 176 4.10 11.31 29.76
N ALA A 177 2.86 11.70 29.45
CA ALA A 177 1.78 11.79 30.43
C ALA A 177 1.07 10.44 30.74
N ARG A 178 1.27 9.38 29.97
CA ARG A 178 0.47 8.13 30.09
C ARG A 178 1.21 6.91 30.65
N GLY A 179 2.45 7.04 31.09
CA GLY A 179 3.20 5.98 31.80
C GLY A 179 3.60 4.75 30.97
N ILE A 180 3.12 4.56 29.73
CA ILE A 180 3.43 3.39 28.91
C ILE A 180 4.15 3.82 27.66
N PHE A 181 5.40 3.37 27.51
CA PHE A 181 6.21 3.63 26.33
C PHE A 181 5.67 2.90 25.08
N ARG A 182 5.61 3.60 23.95
CA ARG A 182 5.13 3.08 22.67
C ARG A 182 6.04 3.57 21.53
N PRO A 183 6.88 2.71 20.93
CA PRO A 183 7.77 3.10 19.87
C PRO A 183 7.00 3.41 18.57
N ALA A 184 7.54 4.30 17.76
CA ALA A 184 7.03 4.61 16.42
C ALA A 184 8.15 4.92 15.42
N ALA A 185 9.37 5.13 15.92
CA ALA A 185 10.52 5.58 15.15
C ALA A 185 10.16 6.80 14.26
N LEU A 186 10.36 6.72 12.96
CA LEU A 186 10.08 7.81 12.02
C LEU A 186 8.59 7.98 11.69
N LEU A 187 7.73 7.01 12.03
CA LEU A 187 6.30 7.05 11.67
C LEU A 187 5.42 7.91 12.60
N ASN A 188 6.02 8.83 13.33
CA ASN A 188 5.37 9.88 14.10
C ASN A 188 4.56 9.40 15.31
N HIS A 189 3.58 8.51 15.11
CA HIS A 189 2.65 8.07 16.13
C HIS A 189 2.49 6.54 16.12
N PRO A 190 2.43 5.88 17.30
CA PRO A 190 2.31 4.43 17.40
C PRO A 190 1.10 3.84 16.66
N LEU A 191 -0.06 4.52 16.70
CA LEU A 191 -1.25 4.06 15.97
C LEU A 191 -1.04 4.09 14.45
N MET A 192 -0.32 5.11 13.96
CA MET A 192 0.04 5.20 12.55
C MET A 192 1.04 4.10 12.15
N SER A 193 2.06 3.88 12.99
CA SER A 193 3.02 2.80 12.82
C SER A 193 2.31 1.44 12.76
N GLY A 194 1.43 1.16 13.73
CA GLY A 194 0.64 -0.06 13.77
C GLY A 194 -0.25 -0.23 12.53
N LEU A 195 -0.92 0.83 12.06
CA LEU A 195 -1.73 0.80 10.84
C LEU A 195 -0.90 0.46 9.61
N MET A 196 0.24 1.14 9.43
CA MET A 196 1.09 0.95 8.25
C MET A 196 1.66 -0.47 8.18
N TYR A 197 2.19 -0.98 9.29
CA TYR A 197 2.71 -2.34 9.34
C TYR A 197 1.62 -3.41 9.21
N ALA A 198 0.47 -3.24 9.87
CA ALA A 198 -0.64 -4.17 9.74
C ALA A 198 -1.16 -4.28 8.30
N THR A 199 -1.28 -3.14 7.63
CA THR A 199 -1.69 -3.06 6.23
C THR A 199 -0.64 -3.64 5.28
N ALA A 200 0.65 -3.45 5.59
CA ALA A 200 1.75 -3.96 4.77
C ALA A 200 1.95 -5.47 4.89
N ALA A 201 1.71 -6.06 6.05
CA ALA A 201 2.03 -7.47 6.30
C ALA A 201 1.43 -8.44 5.26
N PRO A 202 0.13 -8.38 4.87
CA PRO A 202 -0.39 -9.20 3.78
C PRO A 202 0.22 -8.85 2.43
N LEU A 203 0.46 -7.56 2.16
CA LEU A 203 0.97 -7.12 0.87
C LEU A 203 2.41 -7.59 0.63
N VAL A 204 3.26 -7.64 1.66
CA VAL A 204 4.64 -8.16 1.57
C VAL A 204 4.68 -9.56 1.00
N MET A 205 3.65 -10.38 1.21
CA MET A 205 3.56 -11.72 0.65
C MET A 205 3.58 -11.75 -0.90
N ARG A 206 3.37 -10.61 -1.56
CA ARG A 206 3.52 -10.45 -3.02
C ARG A 206 4.93 -10.09 -3.47
N TRP A 207 5.86 -9.90 -2.54
CA TRP A 207 7.22 -9.54 -2.89
C TRP A 207 7.87 -10.66 -3.73
N ARG A 208 8.59 -10.26 -4.79
CA ARG A 208 9.32 -11.20 -5.67
C ARG A 208 10.59 -11.72 -5.01
N LYS A 209 10.44 -12.27 -3.80
CA LYS A 209 11.52 -12.89 -3.02
C LYS A 209 11.10 -14.31 -2.63
N PRO A 210 12.05 -15.20 -2.26
CA PRO A 210 11.70 -16.51 -1.71
C PRO A 210 10.69 -16.42 -0.58
N PHE A 211 9.83 -17.44 -0.47
CA PHE A 211 8.72 -17.42 0.50
C PHE A 211 9.19 -17.14 1.93
N ILE A 212 10.32 -17.75 2.35
CA ILE A 212 10.88 -17.54 3.70
C ILE A 212 11.21 -16.07 3.96
N VAL A 213 11.75 -15.34 2.97
CA VAL A 213 12.12 -13.92 3.11
C VAL A 213 10.86 -13.07 3.27
N LYS A 214 9.87 -13.27 2.39
CA LYS A 214 8.62 -12.47 2.45
C LYS A 214 7.81 -12.79 3.71
N ALA A 215 7.77 -14.05 4.15
CA ALA A 215 7.11 -14.45 5.37
C ALA A 215 7.83 -13.91 6.62
N GLY A 216 9.16 -13.96 6.64
CA GLY A 216 9.96 -13.35 7.70
C GLY A 216 9.76 -11.84 7.81
N VAL A 217 9.71 -11.12 6.70
CA VAL A 217 9.42 -9.68 6.70
C VAL A 217 7.99 -9.38 7.13
N ALA A 218 7.01 -10.16 6.68
CA ALA A 218 5.62 -9.98 7.12
C ALA A 218 5.48 -10.25 8.63
N LEU A 219 6.15 -11.28 9.15
CA LEU A 219 6.20 -11.57 10.58
C LEU A 219 6.87 -10.42 11.36
N LEU A 220 7.98 -9.88 10.87
CA LEU A 220 8.63 -8.71 11.43
C LEU A 220 7.65 -7.52 11.50
N PHE A 221 6.85 -7.29 10.46
CA PHE A 221 5.85 -6.23 10.46
C PHE A 221 4.75 -6.49 11.49
N VAL A 222 4.29 -7.73 11.65
CA VAL A 222 3.35 -8.09 12.73
C VAL A 222 3.96 -7.80 14.10
N LEU A 223 5.23 -8.13 14.33
CA LEU A 223 5.93 -7.76 15.58
C LEU A 223 6.00 -6.24 15.79
N CYS A 224 6.28 -5.47 14.75
CA CYS A 224 6.26 -4.00 14.84
C CYS A 224 4.89 -3.46 15.24
N VAL A 225 3.79 -4.09 14.77
CA VAL A 225 2.43 -3.74 15.21
C VAL A 225 2.25 -4.01 16.70
N PHE A 226 2.70 -5.17 17.20
CA PHE A 226 2.65 -5.50 18.62
C PHE A 226 3.39 -4.44 19.45
N PHE A 227 4.62 -4.13 19.10
CA PHE A 227 5.43 -3.15 19.84
C PHE A 227 4.81 -1.75 19.82
N SER A 228 4.15 -1.37 18.75
CA SER A 228 3.43 -0.09 18.66
C SER A 228 2.26 0.00 19.64
N GLY A 229 1.75 -1.12 20.12
CA GLY A 229 0.59 -1.20 21.02
C GLY A 229 -0.72 -0.71 20.40
N ALA A 230 -0.85 -0.81 19.09
CA ALA A 230 -2.08 -0.47 18.33
C ALA A 230 -3.02 -1.67 18.31
N ARG A 231 -3.88 -1.84 19.33
CA ARG A 231 -4.70 -3.05 19.59
C ARG A 231 -5.46 -3.57 18.39
N VAL A 232 -6.28 -2.71 17.75
CA VAL A 232 -7.07 -3.10 16.58
C VAL A 232 -6.16 -3.58 15.45
N SER A 233 -5.09 -2.83 15.16
CA SER A 233 -4.10 -3.23 14.16
C SER A 233 -3.43 -4.55 14.52
N THR A 234 -3.14 -4.79 15.81
CA THR A 234 -2.53 -6.02 16.33
C THR A 234 -3.42 -7.25 16.08
N VAL A 235 -4.69 -7.16 16.46
CA VAL A 235 -5.65 -8.25 16.24
C VAL A 235 -5.81 -8.54 14.75
N LEU A 236 -5.97 -7.49 13.94
CA LEU A 236 -6.16 -7.63 12.50
C LEU A 236 -4.89 -8.19 11.81
N ALA A 237 -3.70 -7.71 12.17
CA ALA A 237 -2.44 -8.20 11.59
C ALA A 237 -2.18 -9.66 11.97
N GLY A 238 -2.41 -10.03 13.22
CA GLY A 238 -2.28 -11.41 13.70
C GLY A 238 -3.26 -12.36 12.99
N ALA A 239 -4.53 -11.98 12.92
CA ALA A 239 -5.57 -12.77 12.25
C ALA A 239 -5.32 -12.89 10.72
N ALA A 240 -4.74 -11.87 10.10
CA ALA A 240 -4.49 -11.86 8.66
C ALA A 240 -3.19 -12.56 8.25
N PHE A 241 -2.24 -12.74 9.16
CA PHE A 241 -0.91 -13.29 8.84
C PHE A 241 -0.99 -14.71 8.28
N VAL A 242 -1.70 -15.61 8.97
CA VAL A 242 -1.83 -17.01 8.56
C VAL A 242 -2.54 -17.14 7.20
N PRO A 243 -3.74 -16.55 6.98
CA PRO A 243 -4.38 -16.57 5.66
C PRO A 243 -3.49 -15.99 4.56
N ALA A 244 -2.79 -14.88 4.81
CA ALA A 244 -1.91 -14.27 3.82
C ALA A 244 -0.73 -15.19 3.47
N ALA A 245 -0.13 -15.86 4.45
CA ALA A 245 0.95 -16.83 4.26
C ALA A 245 0.47 -18.05 3.43
N LEU A 246 -0.71 -18.59 3.75
CA LEU A 246 -1.29 -19.73 3.01
C LEU A 246 -1.61 -19.35 1.56
N ILE A 247 -2.18 -18.15 1.31
CA ILE A 247 -2.42 -17.66 -0.05
C ILE A 247 -1.11 -17.54 -0.82
N ALA A 248 -0.07 -16.97 -0.20
CA ALA A 248 1.23 -16.81 -0.84
C ALA A 248 1.91 -18.15 -1.12
N LEU A 249 1.81 -19.12 -0.20
CA LEU A 249 2.33 -20.47 -0.36
C LEU A 249 1.65 -21.20 -1.52
N GLY A 250 0.32 -21.10 -1.62
CA GLY A 250 -0.45 -21.70 -2.72
C GLY A 250 -0.15 -21.11 -4.11
N GLN A 251 0.45 -19.90 -4.16
CA GLN A 251 0.90 -19.28 -5.40
C GLN A 251 2.30 -19.74 -5.84
N GLU A 252 3.09 -20.33 -4.94
CA GLU A 252 4.40 -20.88 -5.26
C GLU A 252 4.23 -22.29 -5.83
N LYS A 253 4.38 -22.41 -7.15
CA LYS A 253 4.36 -23.72 -7.83
C LYS A 253 5.74 -24.37 -7.71
N PRO A 254 5.89 -25.44 -6.91
CA PRO A 254 7.15 -26.17 -6.86
C PRO A 254 7.42 -26.84 -8.20
N LYS A 255 8.64 -26.68 -8.71
CA LYS A 255 9.06 -27.26 -10.00
C LYS A 255 9.54 -28.72 -9.87
N SER A 256 9.66 -29.23 -8.65
CA SER A 256 10.18 -30.57 -8.35
C SER A 256 9.64 -31.10 -7.03
N SER A 257 9.74 -32.40 -6.80
CA SER A 257 9.40 -33.06 -5.52
C SER A 257 10.22 -32.50 -4.36
N LEU A 258 11.50 -32.20 -4.59
CA LEU A 258 12.38 -31.54 -3.61
C LEU A 258 11.87 -30.15 -3.27
N GLY A 259 11.30 -29.43 -4.23
CA GLY A 259 10.65 -28.14 -4.01
C GLY A 259 9.40 -28.23 -3.13
N GLN A 260 8.63 -29.33 -3.23
CA GLN A 260 7.48 -29.57 -2.34
C GLN A 260 7.92 -29.80 -0.90
N THR A 261 8.93 -30.66 -0.68
CA THR A 261 9.48 -30.90 0.66
C THR A 261 10.02 -29.62 1.27
N TRP A 262 10.70 -28.80 0.48
CA TRP A 262 11.20 -27.48 0.91
C TRP A 262 10.08 -26.51 1.31
N LEU A 263 8.97 -26.45 0.55
CA LEU A 263 7.81 -25.63 0.89
C LEU A 263 7.13 -26.10 2.19
N VAL A 264 7.01 -27.42 2.38
CA VAL A 264 6.45 -27.99 3.62
C VAL A 264 7.34 -27.64 4.81
N SER A 265 8.67 -27.78 4.70
CA SER A 265 9.59 -27.43 5.77
C SER A 265 9.54 -25.93 6.14
N GLN A 266 9.40 -25.05 5.15
CA GLN A 266 9.23 -23.62 5.39
C GLN A 266 7.90 -23.29 6.08
N SER A 267 6.80 -23.96 5.72
CA SER A 267 5.51 -23.78 6.40
C SER A 267 5.56 -24.28 7.84
N MET A 268 6.24 -25.40 8.12
CA MET A 268 6.46 -25.88 9.49
C MET A 268 7.31 -24.91 10.32
N LEU A 269 8.36 -24.34 9.71
CA LEU A 269 9.19 -23.32 10.40
C LEU A 269 8.36 -22.09 10.76
N ILE A 270 7.50 -21.61 9.87
CA ILE A 270 6.63 -20.47 10.16
C ILE A 270 5.62 -20.82 11.26
N ALA A 271 5.02 -22.01 11.20
CA ALA A 271 4.12 -22.48 12.27
C ALA A 271 4.83 -22.53 13.62
N ALA A 272 6.09 -22.96 13.65
CA ALA A 272 6.92 -23.00 14.85
C ALA A 272 7.31 -21.59 15.36
N LEU A 273 7.38 -20.58 14.47
CA LEU A 273 7.65 -19.19 14.87
C LEU A 273 6.45 -18.50 15.52
N ILE A 274 5.21 -18.93 15.23
CA ILE A 274 4.00 -18.33 15.79
C ILE A 274 3.98 -18.37 17.32
N PRO A 275 4.21 -19.53 18.00
CA PRO A 275 4.29 -19.58 19.46
C PRO A 275 5.38 -18.65 20.02
N ILE A 276 6.54 -18.57 19.37
CA ILE A 276 7.63 -17.70 19.78
C ILE A 276 7.18 -16.23 19.75
N VAL A 277 6.49 -15.81 18.69
CA VAL A 277 5.91 -14.46 18.60
C VAL A 277 4.91 -14.21 19.71
N VAL A 278 4.05 -15.18 19.99
CA VAL A 278 3.06 -15.09 21.08
C VAL A 278 3.79 -14.97 22.43
N ILE A 279 4.79 -15.81 22.69
CA ILE A 279 5.59 -15.76 23.93
C ILE A 279 6.30 -14.40 24.07
N VAL A 280 6.93 -13.90 23.01
CA VAL A 280 7.58 -12.58 23.02
C VAL A 280 6.56 -11.47 23.26
N ALA A 281 5.36 -11.56 22.66
CA ALA A 281 4.29 -10.61 22.88
C ALA A 281 3.79 -10.62 24.34
N PHE A 282 3.70 -11.81 24.98
CA PHE A 282 3.40 -11.93 26.41
C PHE A 282 4.54 -11.36 27.27
N ALA A 283 5.76 -11.80 27.04
CA ALA A 283 6.91 -11.38 27.82
C ALA A 283 7.21 -9.86 27.72
N SER A 284 6.83 -9.23 26.62
CA SER A 284 6.99 -7.79 26.41
C SER A 284 5.93 -6.91 27.07
N GLY A 285 4.92 -7.51 27.74
CA GLY A 285 3.76 -6.79 28.29
C GLY A 285 2.84 -6.19 27.20
N ALA A 286 3.06 -6.54 25.94
CA ALA A 286 2.21 -6.06 24.83
C ALA A 286 0.78 -6.63 24.96
N LEU A 287 0.66 -7.84 25.53
CA LEU A 287 -0.62 -8.51 25.76
C LEU A 287 -1.32 -8.09 27.05
N ASP A 288 -0.61 -7.55 28.03
CA ASP A 288 -1.25 -7.01 29.25
C ASP A 288 -2.26 -5.92 28.92
N ARG A 289 -2.01 -5.20 27.80
CA ARG A 289 -2.95 -4.23 27.25
C ARG A 289 -4.17 -4.85 26.60
N ILE A 290 -4.05 -6.06 26.05
CA ILE A 290 -5.18 -6.82 25.49
C ILE A 290 -5.92 -7.50 26.64
N GLY A 291 -5.19 -8.01 27.65
CA GLY A 291 -5.72 -8.62 28.87
C GLY A 291 -6.52 -7.65 29.75
N GLY A 292 -6.21 -6.36 29.74
CA GLY A 292 -7.02 -5.30 30.38
C GLY A 292 -8.39 -5.04 29.72
N GLY A 293 -8.77 -5.86 28.75
CA GLY A 293 -10.00 -5.78 28.00
C GLY A 293 -9.88 -4.91 26.73
N LEU A 294 -10.65 -5.29 25.70
CA LEU A 294 -10.80 -4.49 24.48
C LEU A 294 -11.49 -3.15 24.76
N TYR A 295 -12.22 -3.06 25.85
CA TYR A 295 -12.96 -1.89 26.29
C TYR A 295 -12.30 -1.26 27.52
N ASP A 296 -11.17 -0.60 27.32
CA ASP A 296 -10.48 0.17 28.35
C ASP A 296 -10.92 1.65 28.36
N LYS A 297 -10.32 2.43 29.26
CA LYS A 297 -10.55 3.88 29.37
C LYS A 297 -10.38 4.60 28.02
N SER A 298 -9.45 4.17 27.16
CA SER A 298 -9.24 4.78 25.85
C SER A 298 -10.36 4.43 24.85
N ALA A 299 -10.87 3.18 24.87
CA ALA A 299 -12.02 2.79 24.06
C ALA A 299 -13.30 3.51 24.55
N ALA A 300 -13.51 3.57 25.86
CA ALA A 300 -14.60 4.32 26.47
C ALA A 300 -14.56 5.80 26.07
N THR A 301 -13.38 6.44 26.13
CA THR A 301 -13.20 7.83 25.70
C THR A 301 -13.66 8.06 24.26
N ARG A 302 -13.35 7.14 23.35
CA ARG A 302 -13.80 7.26 21.94
C ARG A 302 -15.32 7.22 21.82
N VAL A 303 -15.98 6.33 22.55
CA VAL A 303 -17.44 6.25 22.60
C VAL A 303 -18.03 7.53 23.19
N TRP A 304 -17.47 8.02 24.30
CA TRP A 304 -17.93 9.27 24.92
C TRP A 304 -17.71 10.49 24.02
N GLN A 305 -16.64 10.51 23.22
CA GLN A 305 -16.42 11.58 22.26
C GLN A 305 -17.54 11.70 21.21
N PHE A 306 -18.26 10.65 20.89
CA PHE A 306 -19.48 10.76 20.06
C PHE A 306 -20.55 11.62 20.75
N GLY A 307 -20.64 11.56 22.08
CA GLY A 307 -21.54 12.43 22.85
C GLY A 307 -21.21 13.94 22.73
N MET A 308 -19.99 14.31 22.30
CA MET A 308 -19.67 15.73 22.05
C MET A 308 -20.51 16.32 20.92
N ILE A 309 -20.95 15.50 19.96
CA ILE A 309 -21.71 15.96 18.80
C ILE A 309 -23.05 16.60 19.24
N GLN A 310 -23.64 16.13 20.34
CA GLN A 310 -24.92 16.69 20.88
C GLN A 310 -24.78 18.13 21.39
N TYR A 311 -23.58 18.59 21.70
CA TYR A 311 -23.32 19.96 22.16
C TYR A 311 -23.15 20.96 21.00
N LEU A 312 -23.10 20.47 19.74
CA LEU A 312 -23.01 21.33 18.57
C LEU A 312 -24.35 21.98 18.27
N SER A 313 -24.37 23.29 18.04
CA SER A 313 -25.55 23.95 17.46
C SER A 313 -25.80 23.44 16.04
N PRO A 314 -27.03 23.58 15.49
CA PRO A 314 -27.34 23.16 14.11
C PRO A 314 -26.36 23.75 13.08
N HIS A 315 -25.96 25.00 13.23
CA HIS A 315 -24.96 25.66 12.36
C HIS A 315 -23.60 24.99 12.48
N GLN A 316 -23.12 24.72 13.69
CA GLN A 316 -21.85 24.05 13.94
C GLN A 316 -21.87 22.59 13.47
N LEU A 317 -23.01 21.90 13.56
CA LEU A 317 -23.16 20.54 13.05
C LEU A 317 -23.02 20.50 11.52
N ILE A 318 -23.46 21.54 10.80
CA ILE A 318 -23.34 21.64 9.34
C ILE A 318 -21.93 22.06 8.93
N PHE A 319 -21.37 23.08 9.56
CA PHE A 319 -20.14 23.76 9.09
C PHE A 319 -18.90 23.42 9.90
N GLY A 320 -19.03 22.75 11.05
CA GLY A 320 -17.92 22.49 11.97
C GLY A 320 -17.57 23.66 12.88
N ILE A 321 -16.61 23.42 13.78
CA ILE A 321 -16.11 24.42 14.76
C ILE A 321 -14.60 24.62 14.65
N GLY A 322 -13.92 23.86 13.81
CA GLY A 322 -12.48 23.87 13.66
C GLY A 322 -11.73 23.00 14.67
N ASN A 323 -10.52 22.61 14.31
CA ASN A 323 -9.71 21.66 15.05
C ASN A 323 -9.26 22.16 16.44
N THR A 324 -8.94 23.45 16.58
CA THR A 324 -8.51 24.05 17.85
C THR A 324 -9.61 23.98 18.89
N THR A 325 -10.82 24.41 18.54
CA THR A 325 -11.98 24.36 19.43
C THR A 325 -12.33 22.92 19.79
N ALA A 326 -12.24 21.99 18.84
CA ALA A 326 -12.46 20.56 19.09
C ALA A 326 -11.43 19.97 20.08
N ALA A 327 -10.15 20.35 19.97
CA ALA A 327 -9.12 19.94 20.89
C ALA A 327 -9.37 20.51 22.30
N ASP A 328 -9.72 21.80 22.41
CA ASP A 328 -10.07 22.44 23.68
C ASP A 328 -11.27 21.76 24.37
N TRP A 329 -12.30 21.40 23.61
CA TRP A 329 -13.44 20.65 24.14
C TRP A 329 -13.05 19.26 24.60
N SER A 330 -12.19 18.56 23.84
CA SER A 330 -11.70 17.24 24.20
C SER A 330 -10.91 17.28 25.53
N VAL A 331 -10.11 18.33 25.75
CA VAL A 331 -9.38 18.53 27.01
C VAL A 331 -10.36 18.83 28.15
N ARG A 332 -11.29 19.76 27.95
CA ARG A 332 -12.23 20.20 29.00
C ARG A 332 -13.21 19.10 29.42
N LEU A 333 -13.77 18.35 28.48
CA LEU A 333 -14.81 17.36 28.75
C LEU A 333 -14.27 15.97 29.08
N PHE A 334 -13.13 15.57 28.48
CA PHE A 334 -12.63 14.21 28.58
C PHE A 334 -11.17 14.10 29.03
N GLN A 335 -10.54 15.24 29.34
CA GLN A 335 -9.13 15.31 29.76
C GLN A 335 -8.20 14.59 28.75
N THR A 336 -8.55 14.63 27.47
CA THR A 336 -7.75 14.06 26.38
C THR A 336 -7.22 15.16 25.47
N PRO A 337 -5.93 15.11 25.07
CA PRO A 337 -5.31 16.20 24.31
C PRO A 337 -5.80 16.27 22.85
N SER A 338 -6.59 15.30 22.41
CA SER A 338 -7.10 15.25 21.03
C SER A 338 -8.37 14.41 20.92
N VAL A 339 -9.16 14.69 19.89
CA VAL A 339 -10.26 13.83 19.47
C VAL A 339 -9.68 12.56 18.82
N GLU A 340 -10.01 11.39 19.35
CA GLU A 340 -9.44 10.10 18.90
C GLU A 340 -10.27 9.41 17.81
N SER A 341 -11.48 9.85 17.54
CA SER A 341 -12.36 9.33 16.48
C SER A 341 -12.21 10.13 15.19
N ALA A 342 -11.93 9.47 14.06
CA ALA A 342 -11.86 10.13 12.75
C ALA A 342 -13.19 10.78 12.35
N PHE A 343 -14.31 10.13 12.67
CA PHE A 343 -15.64 10.67 12.38
C PHE A 343 -15.92 11.93 13.20
N VAL A 344 -15.75 11.86 14.53
CA VAL A 344 -15.99 13.00 15.42
C VAL A 344 -15.08 14.17 15.07
N LEU A 345 -13.78 13.89 14.84
CA LEU A 345 -12.83 14.92 14.42
C LEU A 345 -13.24 15.57 13.09
N GLY A 346 -13.69 14.75 12.12
CA GLY A 346 -14.20 15.24 10.85
C GLY A 346 -15.41 16.16 11.02
N VAL A 347 -16.40 15.76 11.84
CA VAL A 347 -17.59 16.57 12.13
C VAL A 347 -17.20 17.92 12.76
N PHE A 348 -16.25 17.92 13.67
CA PHE A 348 -15.76 19.17 14.26
C PHE A 348 -14.97 20.03 13.27
N MET A 349 -14.17 19.41 12.41
CA MET A 349 -13.36 20.17 11.43
C MET A 349 -14.19 20.71 10.28
N TYR A 350 -15.12 19.90 9.74
CA TYR A 350 -15.75 20.17 8.46
C TYR A 350 -17.29 20.18 8.52
N GLY A 351 -17.88 19.81 9.66
CA GLY A 351 -19.30 19.53 9.76
C GLY A 351 -19.67 18.13 9.28
N MET A 352 -20.89 17.71 9.63
CA MET A 352 -21.38 16.36 9.36
C MET A 352 -21.55 16.04 7.87
N PRO A 353 -22.13 16.94 7.02
CA PRO A 353 -22.34 16.62 5.61
C PRO A 353 -21.02 16.34 4.88
N PHE A 354 -20.01 17.19 5.05
CA PHE A 354 -18.73 16.99 4.40
C PHE A 354 -17.98 15.79 4.97
N THR A 355 -18.11 15.50 6.26
CA THR A 355 -17.48 14.34 6.90
C THR A 355 -18.05 13.03 6.34
N ILE A 356 -19.36 12.92 6.18
CA ILE A 356 -19.99 11.73 5.57
C ILE A 356 -19.54 11.56 4.13
N PHE A 357 -19.56 12.64 3.35
CA PHE A 357 -19.05 12.63 1.97
C PHE A 357 -17.59 12.16 1.90
N TYR A 358 -16.73 12.78 2.68
CA TYR A 358 -15.29 12.53 2.69
C TYR A 358 -14.95 11.10 3.11
N LEU A 359 -15.48 10.62 4.26
CA LEU A 359 -15.23 9.27 4.73
C LEU A 359 -15.85 8.22 3.79
N GLY A 360 -17.04 8.49 3.26
CA GLY A 360 -17.68 7.66 2.25
C GLY A 360 -16.83 7.53 0.99
N MET A 361 -16.25 8.62 0.51
CA MET A 361 -15.34 8.60 -0.64
C MET A 361 -14.05 7.81 -0.35
N VAL A 362 -13.48 7.91 0.85
CA VAL A 362 -12.33 7.09 1.24
C VAL A 362 -12.69 5.61 1.18
N VAL A 363 -13.85 5.21 1.71
CA VAL A 363 -14.32 3.82 1.63
C VAL A 363 -14.49 3.38 0.18
N VAL A 364 -15.11 4.19 -0.68
CA VAL A 364 -15.30 3.90 -2.11
C VAL A 364 -13.95 3.71 -2.82
N ILE A 365 -12.96 4.58 -2.56
CA ILE A 365 -11.62 4.49 -3.19
C ILE A 365 -10.90 3.21 -2.75
N VAL A 366 -10.93 2.91 -1.44
CA VAL A 366 -10.29 1.70 -0.90
C VAL A 366 -11.00 0.45 -1.44
N ALA A 367 -12.33 0.45 -1.49
CA ALA A 367 -13.12 -0.64 -2.09
C ALA A 367 -12.81 -0.82 -3.57
N LEU A 368 -12.68 0.25 -4.34
CA LEU A 368 -12.28 0.21 -5.75
C LEU A 368 -10.92 -0.49 -5.91
N MET A 369 -9.94 -0.12 -5.08
CA MET A 369 -8.61 -0.75 -5.10
C MET A 369 -8.69 -2.23 -4.70
N ALA A 370 -9.50 -2.57 -3.69
CA ALA A 370 -9.72 -3.93 -3.25
C ALA A 370 -10.40 -4.80 -4.32
N LEU A 371 -11.45 -4.29 -4.97
CA LEU A 371 -12.19 -5.02 -6.02
C LEU A 371 -11.32 -5.30 -7.25
N LYS A 372 -10.39 -4.41 -7.58
CA LYS A 372 -9.45 -4.58 -8.70
C LYS A 372 -8.16 -5.31 -8.30
N GLY A 373 -7.89 -5.40 -7.02
CA GLY A 373 -6.77 -6.16 -6.45
C GLY A 373 -7.09 -7.65 -6.27
N ASP A 374 -6.07 -8.41 -5.91
CA ASP A 374 -6.22 -9.81 -5.51
C ASP A 374 -6.63 -9.94 -4.03
N THR A 375 -6.68 -11.19 -3.55
CA THR A 375 -7.10 -11.50 -2.17
C THR A 375 -6.22 -10.84 -1.11
N LEU A 376 -4.91 -10.68 -1.36
CA LEU A 376 -4.00 -10.03 -0.41
C LEU A 376 -4.27 -8.50 -0.35
N VAL A 377 -4.59 -7.87 -1.48
CA VAL A 377 -5.02 -6.46 -1.51
C VAL A 377 -6.36 -6.28 -0.80
N LYS A 378 -7.32 -7.20 -1.01
CA LYS A 378 -8.61 -7.17 -0.31
C LYS A 378 -8.44 -7.28 1.21
N LEU A 379 -7.62 -8.22 1.65
CA LEU A 379 -7.29 -8.41 3.07
C LEU A 379 -6.65 -7.14 3.66
N SER A 380 -5.68 -6.57 2.96
CA SER A 380 -5.02 -5.32 3.35
C SER A 380 -6.01 -4.14 3.41
N ALA A 381 -6.95 -4.06 2.48
CA ALA A 381 -7.99 -3.01 2.45
C ALA A 381 -8.93 -3.10 3.66
N VAL A 382 -9.34 -4.31 4.04
CA VAL A 382 -10.16 -4.53 5.25
C VAL A 382 -9.38 -4.09 6.50
N ILE A 383 -8.11 -4.50 6.62
CA ILE A 383 -7.25 -4.10 7.74
C ILE A 383 -7.13 -2.57 7.77
N PHE A 384 -6.84 -1.95 6.62
CA PHE A 384 -6.68 -0.51 6.52
C PHE A 384 -7.93 0.24 6.99
N LEU A 385 -9.10 -0.09 6.43
CA LEU A 385 -10.36 0.60 6.78
C LEU A 385 -10.69 0.41 8.26
N THR A 386 -10.66 -0.83 8.76
CA THR A 386 -11.02 -1.10 10.16
C THR A 386 -10.07 -0.40 11.12
N ALA A 387 -8.75 -0.47 10.88
CA ALA A 387 -7.78 0.16 11.75
C ALA A 387 -7.81 1.70 11.65
N ALA A 388 -7.97 2.27 10.44
CA ALA A 388 -8.02 3.70 10.24
C ALA A 388 -9.30 4.34 10.80
N MET A 389 -10.45 3.65 10.70
CA MET A 389 -11.71 4.10 11.29
C MET A 389 -11.73 3.97 12.82
N SER A 390 -10.97 3.03 13.39
CA SER A 390 -10.89 2.83 14.85
C SER A 390 -10.10 3.93 15.57
N ASN A 391 -9.49 4.87 14.85
CA ASN A 391 -8.70 5.96 15.40
C ASN A 391 -8.90 7.25 14.57
N ASN A 392 -8.16 8.31 14.88
CA ASN A 392 -8.24 9.59 14.15
C ASN A 392 -7.33 9.67 12.90
N THR A 393 -6.78 8.56 12.43
CA THR A 393 -5.80 8.56 11.33
C THR A 393 -6.35 9.23 10.07
N LEU A 394 -7.60 9.03 9.72
CA LEU A 394 -8.21 9.67 8.55
C LEU A 394 -8.49 11.16 8.76
N GLY A 395 -8.72 11.60 9.98
CA GLY A 395 -8.94 13.01 10.33
C GLY A 395 -7.65 13.79 10.60
N ALA A 396 -6.51 13.13 10.75
CA ALA A 396 -5.23 13.75 11.06
C ALA A 396 -4.35 13.94 9.82
N LYS A 397 -3.48 14.95 9.85
CA LYS A 397 -2.49 15.20 8.80
C LYS A 397 -1.43 14.11 8.78
N ASN A 398 -1.62 13.10 7.95
CA ASN A 398 -0.70 11.96 7.82
C ASN A 398 -0.81 11.29 6.44
N PRO A 399 0.16 10.44 6.06
CA PRO A 399 0.19 9.78 4.76
C PRO A 399 -0.60 8.47 4.69
N ALA A 400 -1.51 8.15 5.60
CA ALA A 400 -2.12 6.82 5.66
C ALA A 400 -2.82 6.43 4.36
N VAL A 401 -3.67 7.30 3.83
CA VAL A 401 -4.38 7.07 2.57
C VAL A 401 -3.40 6.99 1.40
N PHE A 402 -2.46 7.94 1.32
CA PHE A 402 -1.39 7.91 0.32
C PHE A 402 -0.63 6.59 0.37
N TYR A 403 -0.18 6.19 1.56
CA TYR A 403 0.57 4.97 1.77
C TYR A 403 -0.20 3.73 1.30
N PHE A 404 -1.46 3.56 1.74
CA PHE A 404 -2.29 2.43 1.31
C PHE A 404 -2.44 2.40 -0.21
N LEU A 405 -2.79 3.53 -0.82
CA LEU A 405 -3.03 3.62 -2.26
C LEU A 405 -1.77 3.36 -3.08
N MET A 406 -0.61 3.86 -2.63
CA MET A 406 0.67 3.58 -3.27
C MET A 406 1.04 2.10 -3.16
N PHE A 407 0.85 1.50 -1.99
CA PHE A 407 1.22 0.12 -1.75
C PHE A 407 0.28 -0.85 -2.49
N ALA A 408 -1.03 -0.69 -2.34
CA ALA A 408 -2.02 -1.49 -3.06
C ALA A 408 -1.90 -1.29 -4.58
N GLY A 409 -1.81 -0.04 -5.04
CA GLY A 409 -1.70 0.29 -6.47
C GLY A 409 -0.45 -0.29 -7.11
N SER A 410 0.70 -0.26 -6.42
CA SER A 410 1.95 -0.81 -6.95
C SER A 410 1.93 -2.34 -7.08
N THR A 411 1.05 -3.03 -6.35
CA THR A 411 0.88 -4.48 -6.44
C THR A 411 -0.17 -4.92 -7.48
N MET A 412 -0.99 -4.01 -8.00
CA MET A 412 -2.03 -4.36 -8.96
C MET A 412 -1.42 -4.90 -10.26
N VAL A 413 -1.76 -6.13 -10.59
CA VAL A 413 -1.41 -6.73 -11.87
C VAL A 413 -2.35 -6.14 -12.93
N GLN A 414 -1.78 -5.66 -14.04
CA GLN A 414 -2.58 -5.43 -15.23
C GLN A 414 -3.19 -6.75 -15.67
N SER A 415 -4.47 -6.95 -15.40
CA SER A 415 -5.23 -7.88 -16.20
C SER A 415 -5.37 -7.23 -17.59
N VAL A 416 -4.36 -7.38 -18.41
CA VAL A 416 -4.60 -7.31 -19.86
C VAL A 416 -5.53 -8.50 -20.12
N ARG A 417 -6.82 -8.30 -19.97
CA ARG A 417 -7.79 -9.13 -20.67
C ARG A 417 -7.39 -8.94 -22.13
N ARG A 418 -6.61 -9.89 -22.64
CA ARG A 418 -6.65 -10.17 -24.06
C ARG A 418 -8.14 -10.43 -24.30
N LEU A 419 -8.85 -9.40 -24.77
CA LEU A 419 -10.14 -9.64 -25.40
C LEU A 419 -9.88 -10.85 -26.28
N PRO A 420 -10.59 -11.98 -26.12
CA PRO A 420 -10.47 -13.05 -27.06
C PRO A 420 -10.59 -12.33 -28.40
N LYS A 421 -9.57 -12.47 -29.27
CA LYS A 421 -9.70 -12.00 -30.64
C LYS A 421 -10.96 -12.70 -31.11
N LEU A 422 -12.07 -11.98 -31.15
CA LEU A 422 -13.26 -12.41 -31.85
C LEU A 422 -12.76 -12.61 -33.28
N ARG A 423 -12.30 -13.83 -33.56
CA ARG A 423 -12.14 -14.28 -34.94
C ARG A 423 -13.55 -14.27 -35.47
N MET A 424 -13.93 -13.19 -36.07
CA MET A 424 -15.12 -13.15 -36.87
C MET A 424 -14.83 -14.05 -38.09
N PRO A 425 -15.56 -15.18 -38.27
CA PRO A 425 -15.22 -16.17 -39.29
C PRO A 425 -15.21 -15.60 -40.72
N TRP A 426 -15.85 -14.45 -40.89
CA TRP A 426 -15.95 -13.74 -42.18
C TRP A 426 -14.82 -12.71 -42.42
N MET A 427 -13.88 -12.53 -41.49
CA MET A 427 -12.67 -11.70 -41.68
C MET A 427 -11.41 -12.53 -42.01
N GLU A 428 -11.50 -13.85 -42.13
CA GLU A 428 -10.40 -14.57 -42.75
C GLU A 428 -10.33 -14.17 -44.22
N PRO A 429 -9.22 -13.58 -44.71
CA PRO A 429 -9.05 -13.37 -46.12
C PRO A 429 -9.17 -14.77 -46.77
N GLN A 430 -10.18 -14.94 -47.62
CA GLN A 430 -10.33 -16.18 -48.40
C GLN A 430 -9.00 -16.40 -49.07
N ARG A 431 -8.34 -17.52 -48.69
CA ARG A 431 -7.14 -17.93 -49.43
C ARG A 431 -7.55 -18.03 -50.90
N PRO A 432 -6.82 -17.41 -51.80
CA PRO A 432 -7.11 -17.55 -53.23
C PRO A 432 -7.15 -19.03 -53.54
N PRO A 433 -8.12 -19.51 -54.33
CA PRO A 433 -8.18 -20.91 -54.73
C PRO A 433 -6.81 -21.29 -55.30
N ASN A 434 -6.20 -22.35 -54.74
CA ASN A 434 -4.95 -22.88 -55.27
C ASN A 434 -5.17 -23.17 -56.76
N LEU A 435 -4.56 -22.33 -57.63
CA LEU A 435 -4.39 -22.63 -59.02
C LEU A 435 -3.61 -23.98 -59.08
N MET A 436 -4.34 -25.04 -59.31
CA MET A 436 -3.76 -26.34 -59.67
C MET A 436 -2.82 -26.11 -60.85
N THR A 437 -1.53 -26.08 -60.58
CA THR A 437 -0.52 -26.28 -61.59
C THR A 437 -0.66 -27.70 -62.10
N ALA A 438 -1.37 -27.80 -63.22
CA ALA A 438 -1.27 -28.99 -64.08
C ALA A 438 0.18 -29.06 -64.56
N GLN A 439 0.95 -30.00 -64.04
CA GLN A 439 2.22 -30.40 -64.59
C GLN A 439 2.24 -31.91 -64.81
N HIS A 440 2.02 -32.23 -66.04
CA HIS A 440 2.60 -33.29 -66.87
C HIS A 440 3.08 -34.58 -66.13
N SER A 441 2.26 -35.61 -66.36
CA SER A 441 2.67 -36.99 -66.52
C SER A 441 3.90 -37.13 -67.41
N ARG A 442 4.97 -37.69 -66.97
CA ARG A 442 5.90 -38.47 -67.80
C ARG A 442 6.23 -39.80 -67.07
N VAL A 443 5.73 -40.78 -67.77
CA VAL A 443 5.97 -42.19 -67.69
C VAL A 443 7.46 -42.54 -67.78
N LEU A 444 7.88 -43.51 -67.01
CA LEU A 444 8.92 -44.51 -67.18
C LEU A 444 9.16 -45.12 -65.82
N GLY A 445 8.86 -46.31 -65.48
CA GLY A 445 9.10 -47.60 -66.10
C GLY A 445 10.08 -48.32 -65.22
N SER A 446 9.66 -49.49 -64.78
CA SER A 446 10.42 -50.73 -64.52
C SER A 446 10.83 -51.09 -63.04
N HIS A 447 10.26 -52.25 -62.67
CA HIS A 447 10.89 -53.37 -62.01
C HIS A 447 11.39 -53.20 -60.55
N THR A 448 11.04 -54.00 -59.63
CA THR A 448 10.91 -55.44 -59.34
C THR A 448 10.46 -55.58 -57.87
N ALA A 449 9.60 -56.51 -57.63
CA ALA A 449 9.30 -57.12 -56.31
C ALA A 449 10.40 -58.23 -55.99
N PRO A 450 10.31 -59.01 -54.93
CA PRO A 450 9.66 -58.92 -53.61
C PRO A 450 10.64 -59.44 -52.50
N ASP A 451 10.20 -59.42 -51.29
CA ASP A 451 10.43 -60.46 -50.21
C ASP A 451 10.18 -59.74 -48.88
N GLY A 452 9.32 -60.16 -48.04
CA GLY A 452 9.09 -61.45 -47.41
C GLY A 452 9.76 -61.49 -46.04
N GLY A 453 9.02 -61.26 -44.96
CA GLY A 453 9.50 -61.56 -43.61
C GLY A 453 8.53 -61.15 -42.50
N PRO A 454 8.14 -62.03 -41.58
CA PRO A 454 7.06 -61.83 -40.62
C PRO A 454 7.51 -61.27 -39.31
N PRO A 455 6.58 -60.84 -38.42
CA PRO A 455 6.87 -60.14 -37.14
C PRO A 455 7.18 -61.12 -36.01
N PRO A 456 7.90 -60.77 -34.99
CA PRO A 456 7.86 -61.48 -33.72
C PRO A 456 6.98 -60.71 -32.65
N SER A 457 6.32 -61.65 -31.98
CA SER A 457 5.47 -61.58 -30.81
C SER A 457 6.12 -60.91 -29.57
N SER A 458 5.26 -60.25 -28.78
CA SER A 458 5.09 -60.25 -27.31
C SER A 458 6.27 -60.74 -26.45
N ILE A 459 6.75 -59.90 -25.55
CA ILE A 459 6.62 -60.09 -24.08
C ILE A 459 6.66 -58.72 -23.44
#